data_02c70795b6eb3ccce2d0355ac96a8878
#
_entry.id   02c70795b6eb3ccce2d0355ac96a8878
#
_cell.length_a   1.000
_cell.length_b   1.000
_cell.length_c   1.000
_cell.angle_alpha   90.00
_cell.angle_beta   90.00
_cell.angle_gamma   90.00
#
_symmetry.space_group_name_H-M   'P 1'
#
loop_
_entity.id
_entity.type
_entity.pdbx_description
1 polymer ?
#
loop_
_entity_poly.entity_id
_entity_poly.type
_entity_poly.pdbx_seq_one_letter_code
_entity_poly.pdbx_strand_id
1 'polypeptide(L)'
;MMKRFVLAFCILSVLFSACGKADEAELDMAADKEIQKEIEDTDLGTEETAPEIVEPEVIEELPAVSANAVEVDEEKVALMKEMFGENCIAEQTFEVELSEYEGKVWFVPFYPSETDESFYFQIIQNEEVLFLTNTYNATSCVPEGLLNKGFTSLDAVAFFDVNYDGETDILLIETYGDTSFAIVYYGEVSHYDDRVFFYSQEVLSSFITDHVKTLTIPEIQQFLTKGTANGEFTDYREAYRAVCRLELMEKEPTFQKQLLYNLLYVDEDDIPELVIGHRGYFVTMYTYHDGTIYKLMDQWGYGAFGNSGYEYIPKKNLLRNFDQDYAGLVLYTTYMTVNNQYAIETVAVFKDDRLDCVDENGDFVDEGAAKYSIDGEEVPEKRYDAAWKKYGHEAGEYKYISPEMDLDTLLSELSK
;
A
#
# COMPACT_ATOMS: atom_id res chain seq x y z
N MET A 1 -4.31 -37.56 19.49
CA MET A 1 -3.04 -37.47 18.69
C MET A 1 -3.40 -36.85 17.37
N MET A 2 -3.48 -35.51 17.31
CA MET A 2 -3.76 -34.78 16.07
C MET A 2 -2.46 -34.15 15.59
N LYS A 3 -2.01 -34.53 14.39
CA LYS A 3 -0.83 -33.95 13.73
C LYS A 3 -1.21 -32.59 13.17
N ARG A 4 -0.55 -31.55 13.65
CA ARG A 4 -0.59 -30.20 13.07
C ARG A 4 0.19 -30.24 11.76
N PHE A 5 -0.48 -29.89 10.65
CA PHE A 5 0.19 -29.55 9.39
C PHE A 5 0.56 -28.08 9.43
N VAL A 6 1.85 -27.80 9.45
CA VAL A 6 2.40 -26.47 9.21
C VAL A 6 2.53 -26.35 7.69
N LEU A 7 1.75 -25.49 7.07
CA LEU A 7 1.89 -25.12 5.65
C LEU A 7 2.89 -23.96 5.59
N ALA A 8 4.12 -24.26 5.18
CA ALA A 8 5.11 -23.25 4.84
C ALA A 8 4.80 -22.74 3.44
N PHE A 9 4.45 -21.46 3.30
CA PHE A 9 4.40 -20.78 2.01
C PHE A 9 5.84 -20.50 1.56
N CYS A 10 6.35 -21.31 0.63
CA CYS A 10 7.55 -20.99 -0.14
C CYS A 10 7.12 -20.06 -1.28
N ILE A 11 7.55 -18.83 -1.24
CA ILE A 11 7.56 -17.94 -2.42
C ILE A 11 8.56 -18.54 -3.41
N LEU A 12 8.06 -19.15 -4.46
CA LEU A 12 8.87 -19.71 -5.54
C LEU A 12 9.03 -18.63 -6.61
N SER A 13 10.15 -17.90 -6.56
CA SER A 13 10.60 -17.06 -7.66
C SER A 13 11.03 -17.97 -8.84
N VAL A 14 10.18 -18.10 -9.84
CA VAL A 14 10.49 -18.80 -11.09
C VAL A 14 11.25 -17.85 -12.01
N LEU A 15 12.57 -17.98 -12.03
CA LEU A 15 13.42 -17.44 -13.08
C LEU A 15 13.16 -18.19 -14.39
N PHE A 16 12.41 -17.59 -15.29
CA PHE A 16 12.40 -18.02 -16.70
C PHE A 16 13.58 -17.39 -17.43
N SER A 17 14.64 -18.19 -17.62
CA SER A 17 15.70 -17.91 -18.55
C SER A 17 15.24 -18.38 -19.95
N ALA A 18 14.76 -17.47 -20.77
CA ALA A 18 14.56 -17.73 -22.19
C ALA A 18 15.53 -16.86 -22.98
N CYS A 19 16.54 -17.54 -23.53
CA CYS A 19 17.48 -17.00 -24.49
C CYS A 19 16.77 -16.76 -25.83
N GLY A 20 16.61 -15.48 -26.22
CA GLY A 20 16.17 -15.09 -27.57
C GLY A 20 16.71 -13.70 -27.85
N LYS A 21 17.68 -13.64 -28.78
CA LYS A 21 18.15 -12.38 -29.35
C LYS A 21 16.99 -11.72 -30.10
N ALA A 22 16.64 -10.52 -29.70
CA ALA A 22 15.86 -9.60 -30.51
C ALA A 22 16.55 -8.23 -30.48
N ASP A 23 16.55 -7.60 -31.62
CA ASP A 23 17.24 -6.37 -32.00
C ASP A 23 16.92 -5.20 -31.05
N GLU A 24 17.97 -4.41 -30.74
CA GLU A 24 17.86 -3.10 -30.13
C GLU A 24 17.04 -2.16 -31.04
N ALA A 25 15.77 -2.02 -30.74
CA ALA A 25 14.98 -0.89 -31.22
C ALA A 25 15.06 0.21 -30.16
N GLU A 26 15.57 1.36 -30.54
CA GLU A 26 15.46 2.62 -29.81
C GLU A 26 13.99 2.87 -29.46
N LEU A 27 13.56 2.49 -28.27
CA LEU A 27 12.27 2.86 -27.72
C LEU A 27 12.44 4.16 -26.93
N ASP A 28 11.75 5.13 -27.41
CA ASP A 28 11.68 6.54 -27.09
C ASP A 28 11.67 6.81 -25.58
N MET A 29 12.73 7.49 -25.09
CA MET A 29 12.93 7.97 -23.71
C MET A 29 12.07 9.23 -23.42
N ALA A 30 10.83 9.29 -23.87
CA ALA A 30 9.99 10.48 -23.69
C ALA A 30 9.37 10.52 -22.30
N ALA A 31 8.86 9.40 -21.77
CA ALA A 31 8.25 9.33 -20.44
C ALA A 31 9.28 9.56 -19.32
N ASP A 32 10.47 8.97 -19.43
CA ASP A 32 11.58 9.22 -18.50
C ASP A 32 12.01 10.70 -18.48
N LYS A 33 11.90 11.39 -19.62
CA LYS A 33 12.24 12.82 -19.69
C LYS A 33 11.17 13.72 -19.09
N GLU A 34 9.91 13.33 -19.11
CA GLU A 34 8.83 14.15 -18.57
C GLU A 34 8.78 14.00 -17.03
N ILE A 35 8.99 12.80 -16.50
CA ILE A 35 9.14 12.56 -15.06
C ILE A 35 10.43 13.19 -14.53
N GLN A 36 11.56 13.03 -15.24
CA GLN A 36 12.81 13.74 -14.90
C GLN A 36 12.66 15.25 -15.04
N LYS A 37 11.93 15.73 -16.03
CA LYS A 37 11.66 17.14 -16.20
C LYS A 37 10.72 17.71 -15.14
N GLU A 38 9.70 16.97 -14.71
CA GLU A 38 8.89 17.34 -13.54
C GLU A 38 9.69 17.27 -12.22
N ILE A 39 10.71 16.42 -12.12
CA ILE A 39 11.63 16.34 -10.99
C ILE A 39 12.69 17.45 -11.05
N GLU A 40 13.20 17.80 -12.24
CA GLU A 40 14.21 18.86 -12.44
C GLU A 40 13.62 20.28 -12.43
N ASP A 41 12.37 20.50 -12.83
CA ASP A 41 11.69 21.81 -12.79
C ASP A 41 11.31 22.25 -11.35
N THR A 42 11.72 21.51 -10.31
CA THR A 42 11.68 21.95 -8.90
C THR A 42 12.88 22.84 -8.54
N ASP A 43 13.50 23.53 -9.50
CA ASP A 43 14.53 24.51 -9.18
C ASP A 43 13.90 25.83 -8.69
N LEU A 44 14.27 26.16 -7.42
CA LEU A 44 13.88 27.36 -6.69
C LEU A 44 14.34 28.63 -7.43
N GLY A 45 13.48 29.23 -8.22
CA GLY A 45 13.67 30.51 -8.89
C GLY A 45 12.92 31.65 -8.23
N THR A 46 13.62 32.40 -7.41
CA THR A 46 13.56 33.87 -7.15
C THR A 46 12.21 34.60 -7.17
N GLU A 47 11.90 35.15 -5.98
CA GLU A 47 11.20 36.42 -5.67
C GLU A 47 10.21 37.00 -6.68
N GLU A 48 8.91 36.97 -6.31
CA GLU A 48 7.99 38.06 -6.55
C GLU A 48 6.99 38.21 -5.39
N THR A 49 6.73 39.44 -5.06
CA THR A 49 6.06 40.03 -3.91
C THR A 49 4.70 39.44 -3.53
N ALA A 50 4.56 39.12 -2.24
CA ALA A 50 3.35 38.63 -1.58
C ALA A 50 2.20 39.65 -1.48
N PRO A 51 0.94 39.24 -1.61
CA PRO A 51 -0.18 39.94 -1.04
C PRO A 51 -0.46 39.50 0.41
N GLU A 52 -0.98 40.40 1.21
CA GLU A 52 -1.27 40.35 2.62
C GLU A 52 -2.12 39.14 3.03
N ILE A 53 -1.62 38.34 3.96
CA ILE A 53 -2.23 37.08 4.44
C ILE A 53 -3.16 37.42 5.62
N VAL A 54 -4.42 37.03 5.49
CA VAL A 54 -5.36 36.89 6.61
C VAL A 54 -5.09 35.55 7.27
N GLU A 55 -4.75 35.54 8.56
CA GLU A 55 -4.46 34.34 9.34
C GLU A 55 -5.69 33.39 9.39
N PRO A 56 -5.60 32.12 9.01
CA PRO A 56 -6.62 31.11 9.31
C PRO A 56 -6.43 30.53 10.71
N GLU A 57 -7.55 30.23 11.35
CA GLU A 57 -7.60 29.56 12.67
C GLU A 57 -6.82 28.26 12.70
N VAL A 58 -6.10 28.04 13.80
CA VAL A 58 -5.22 26.91 14.07
C VAL A 58 -6.02 25.61 14.10
N ILE A 59 -5.82 24.76 13.11
CA ILE A 59 -6.13 23.33 13.19
C ILE A 59 -4.93 22.68 13.87
N GLU A 60 -5.16 21.90 14.93
CA GLU A 60 -4.09 21.16 15.62
C GLU A 60 -3.45 20.18 14.64
N GLU A 61 -2.27 20.54 14.15
CA GLU A 61 -1.42 19.67 13.35
C GLU A 61 -0.93 18.49 14.22
N LEU A 62 -1.05 17.28 13.70
CA LEU A 62 -0.31 16.12 14.22
C LEU A 62 1.18 16.48 14.20
N PRO A 63 1.93 16.28 15.29
CA PRO A 63 3.28 16.81 15.41
C PRO A 63 4.24 16.07 14.46
N ALA A 64 4.59 16.72 13.35
CA ALA A 64 5.84 16.40 12.66
C ALA A 64 6.98 16.81 13.61
N VAL A 65 7.54 15.87 14.35
CA VAL A 65 8.68 16.14 15.24
C VAL A 65 9.92 16.22 14.37
N SER A 66 10.18 17.42 13.81
CA SER A 66 11.46 17.75 13.20
C SER A 66 12.50 17.94 14.29
N ALA A 67 13.44 17.03 14.39
CA ALA A 67 14.62 17.20 15.24
C ALA A 67 15.62 18.16 14.58
N ASN A 68 15.34 19.46 14.59
CA ASN A 68 16.40 20.47 14.55
C ASN A 68 16.94 20.58 15.96
N ALA A 69 18.23 20.26 16.17
CA ALA A 69 19.04 20.43 17.38
C ALA A 69 18.26 20.94 18.62
N VAL A 70 17.36 20.10 19.12
CA VAL A 70 16.64 20.33 20.37
C VAL A 70 17.67 20.21 21.48
N GLU A 71 17.77 21.18 22.41
CA GLU A 71 18.49 20.97 23.66
C GLU A 71 18.03 19.62 24.22
N VAL A 72 18.98 18.69 24.33
CA VAL A 72 18.69 17.32 24.80
C VAL A 72 18.16 17.43 26.22
N ASP A 73 16.90 17.09 26.42
CA ASP A 73 16.29 17.03 27.74
C ASP A 73 16.88 15.82 28.49
N GLU A 74 17.90 16.08 29.32
CA GLU A 74 18.60 15.05 30.08
C GLU A 74 17.65 14.24 31.00
N GLU A 75 16.57 14.85 31.49
CA GLU A 75 15.56 14.17 32.34
C GLU A 75 14.74 13.19 31.48
N LYS A 76 14.32 13.59 30.27
CA LYS A 76 13.65 12.72 29.31
C LYS A 76 14.55 11.54 28.91
N VAL A 77 15.80 11.80 28.56
CA VAL A 77 16.74 10.75 28.17
C VAL A 77 16.95 9.74 29.31
N ALA A 78 17.13 10.22 30.54
CA ALA A 78 17.28 9.32 31.71
C ALA A 78 16.02 8.46 31.91
N LEU A 79 14.82 9.06 31.80
CA LEU A 79 13.55 8.34 31.94
C LEU A 79 13.38 7.28 30.84
N MET A 80 13.65 7.61 29.58
CA MET A 80 13.54 6.64 28.48
C MET A 80 14.50 5.47 28.65
N LYS A 81 15.72 5.71 29.11
CA LYS A 81 16.70 4.64 29.41
C LYS A 81 16.27 3.79 30.61
N GLU A 82 15.66 4.39 31.61
CA GLU A 82 15.10 3.64 32.74
C GLU A 82 13.96 2.73 32.31
N MET A 83 13.08 3.22 31.40
CA MET A 83 11.92 2.47 30.91
C MET A 83 12.29 1.37 29.91
N PHE A 84 13.19 1.67 28.96
CA PHE A 84 13.41 0.81 27.79
C PHE A 84 14.83 0.22 27.70
N GLY A 85 15.72 0.62 28.62
CA GLY A 85 17.10 0.11 28.70
C GLY A 85 18.15 1.05 28.09
N GLU A 86 19.40 0.82 28.45
CA GLU A 86 20.53 1.69 28.11
C GLU A 86 20.80 1.82 26.60
N ASN A 87 20.41 0.82 25.81
CA ASN A 87 20.64 0.81 24.36
C ASN A 87 19.54 1.53 23.58
N CYS A 88 18.46 2.04 24.22
CA CYS A 88 17.46 2.79 23.49
C CYS A 88 18.02 4.14 23.01
N ILE A 89 17.60 4.57 21.83
CA ILE A 89 17.89 5.91 21.28
C ILE A 89 16.87 6.86 21.89
N ALA A 90 17.13 7.30 23.11
CA ALA A 90 16.18 8.00 23.95
C ALA A 90 15.66 9.31 23.35
N GLU A 91 16.51 10.00 22.57
CA GLU A 91 16.19 11.24 21.88
C GLU A 91 15.13 11.05 20.78
N GLN A 92 15.08 9.84 20.20
CA GLN A 92 14.16 9.45 19.14
C GLN A 92 13.07 8.46 19.62
N THR A 93 12.86 8.40 20.94
CA THR A 93 11.77 7.61 21.55
C THR A 93 10.56 8.49 21.79
N PHE A 94 9.40 8.08 21.26
CA PHE A 94 8.18 8.88 21.27
C PHE A 94 6.96 8.06 21.71
N GLU A 95 6.06 8.68 22.47
CA GLU A 95 4.69 8.21 22.61
C GLU A 95 3.86 8.79 21.46
N VAL A 96 3.28 7.94 20.62
CA VAL A 96 2.59 8.32 19.38
C VAL A 96 1.23 7.62 19.26
N GLU A 97 0.35 8.18 18.46
CA GLU A 97 -0.86 7.52 17.99
C GLU A 97 -0.59 7.03 16.56
N LEU A 98 -0.73 5.73 16.33
CA LEU A 98 -0.65 5.11 15.01
C LEU A 98 -2.02 4.51 14.70
N SER A 99 -2.48 4.66 13.45
CA SER A 99 -3.84 4.26 13.04
C SER A 99 -4.13 2.78 13.25
N GLU A 100 -3.12 1.94 13.23
CA GLU A 100 -3.19 0.48 13.37
C GLU A 100 -3.44 0.02 14.82
N TYR A 101 -3.30 0.91 15.79
CA TYR A 101 -3.41 0.55 17.20
C TYR A 101 -4.49 1.36 17.92
N GLU A 102 -5.20 0.72 18.83
CA GLU A 102 -6.12 1.43 19.72
C GLU A 102 -5.34 2.20 20.80
N GLY A 103 -5.39 3.55 20.75
CA GLY A 103 -4.72 4.44 21.69
C GLY A 103 -3.22 4.61 21.39
N LYS A 104 -2.52 5.17 22.38
CA LYS A 104 -1.11 5.51 22.21
C LYS A 104 -0.20 4.31 22.39
N VAL A 105 0.87 4.29 21.59
CA VAL A 105 1.96 3.33 21.64
C VAL A 105 3.29 4.06 21.79
N TRP A 106 4.33 3.36 22.22
CA TRP A 106 5.70 3.85 22.22
C TRP A 106 6.42 3.35 20.97
N PHE A 107 6.98 4.25 20.17
CA PHE A 107 8.02 3.95 19.20
C PHE A 107 9.37 4.02 19.91
N VAL A 108 10.08 2.90 19.98
CA VAL A 108 11.35 2.78 20.71
C VAL A 108 12.45 2.24 19.81
N PRO A 109 13.34 3.08 19.30
CA PRO A 109 14.50 2.66 18.51
C PRO A 109 15.68 2.28 19.41
N PHE A 110 16.53 1.37 18.90
CA PHE A 110 17.69 0.84 19.63
C PHE A 110 18.96 0.89 18.79
N TYR A 111 20.06 1.23 19.44
CA TYR A 111 21.40 1.07 18.86
C TYR A 111 21.71 -0.42 18.60
N PRO A 112 22.53 -0.72 17.56
CA PRO A 112 23.11 -2.04 17.41
C PRO A 112 23.80 -2.51 18.69
N SER A 113 23.75 -3.80 18.97
CA SER A 113 24.37 -4.42 20.14
C SER A 113 25.31 -5.56 19.73
N GLU A 114 25.98 -6.20 20.69
CA GLU A 114 26.81 -7.38 20.41
C GLU A 114 26.00 -8.58 19.86
N THR A 115 24.68 -8.60 20.10
CA THR A 115 23.77 -9.66 19.65
C THR A 115 22.97 -9.24 18.41
N ASP A 116 22.79 -7.94 18.18
CA ASP A 116 22.06 -7.36 17.05
C ASP A 116 22.97 -6.36 16.35
N GLU A 117 23.56 -6.76 15.22
CA GLU A 117 24.54 -5.98 14.47
C GLU A 117 23.94 -4.78 13.73
N SER A 118 22.60 -4.65 13.69
CA SER A 118 21.89 -3.60 12.99
C SER A 118 21.00 -2.80 13.94
N PHE A 119 20.69 -1.57 13.52
CA PHE A 119 19.59 -0.78 14.09
C PHE A 119 18.27 -1.56 14.04
N TYR A 120 17.42 -1.37 15.05
CA TYR A 120 16.06 -1.90 15.08
C TYR A 120 15.17 -1.01 15.94
N PHE A 121 13.84 -1.15 15.77
CA PHE A 121 12.87 -0.49 16.64
C PHE A 121 11.77 -1.45 17.11
N GLN A 122 11.09 -1.05 18.16
CA GLN A 122 9.93 -1.74 18.72
C GLN A 122 8.76 -0.77 18.81
N ILE A 123 7.54 -1.32 18.63
CA ILE A 123 6.30 -0.66 19.04
C ILE A 123 5.84 -1.34 20.32
N ILE A 124 5.65 -0.55 21.36
CA ILE A 124 5.36 -1.06 22.72
C ILE A 124 4.09 -0.40 23.27
N GLN A 125 3.19 -1.21 23.84
CA GLN A 125 2.02 -0.71 24.55
C GLN A 125 1.82 -1.53 25.84
N ASN A 126 1.54 -0.86 26.96
CA ASN A 126 1.30 -1.52 28.26
C ASN A 126 2.39 -2.53 28.65
N GLU A 127 3.67 -2.21 28.42
CA GLU A 127 4.83 -3.08 28.66
C GLU A 127 4.91 -4.31 27.75
N GLU A 128 4.03 -4.44 26.74
CA GLU A 128 4.03 -5.49 25.74
C GLU A 128 4.64 -5.00 24.43
N VAL A 129 5.55 -5.80 23.84
CA VAL A 129 6.09 -5.54 22.52
C VAL A 129 5.10 -6.03 21.47
N LEU A 130 4.43 -5.09 20.79
CA LEU A 130 3.43 -5.37 19.75
C LEU A 130 4.09 -5.64 18.39
N PHE A 131 5.19 -4.93 18.11
CA PHE A 131 5.98 -5.11 16.90
C PHE A 131 7.48 -4.99 17.21
N LEU A 132 8.29 -5.78 16.51
CA LEU A 132 9.75 -5.74 16.52
C LEU A 132 10.27 -5.83 15.10
N THR A 133 11.03 -4.84 14.66
CA THR A 133 11.72 -4.90 13.37
C THR A 133 12.73 -6.05 13.39
N ASN A 134 12.66 -6.95 12.43
CA ASN A 134 13.68 -7.99 12.26
C ASN A 134 14.90 -7.45 11.50
N THR A 135 16.05 -8.10 11.64
CA THR A 135 17.31 -7.70 11.03
C THR A 135 17.22 -7.55 9.50
N TYR A 136 16.44 -8.40 8.82
CA TYR A 136 16.25 -8.31 7.38
C TYR A 136 15.54 -7.00 7.00
N ASN A 137 14.41 -6.70 7.61
CA ASN A 137 13.68 -5.45 7.33
C ASN A 137 14.47 -4.20 7.72
N ALA A 138 15.29 -4.27 8.78
CA ALA A 138 16.11 -3.16 9.21
C ALA A 138 17.28 -2.84 8.24
N THR A 139 17.75 -3.82 7.48
CA THR A 139 18.93 -3.67 6.62
C THR A 139 18.69 -3.81 5.14
N SER A 140 17.53 -4.36 4.70
CA SER A 140 17.26 -4.63 3.28
C SER A 140 17.28 -3.39 2.40
N CYS A 141 16.84 -2.24 2.93
CA CYS A 141 16.84 -0.97 2.20
C CYS A 141 18.19 -0.29 2.16
N VAL A 142 19.09 -0.61 3.10
CA VAL A 142 20.38 0.08 3.23
C VAL A 142 21.42 -0.58 2.33
N PRO A 143 22.05 0.16 1.40
CA PRO A 143 23.10 -0.38 0.55
C PRO A 143 24.24 -1.01 1.35
N GLU A 144 24.75 -2.19 0.93
CA GLU A 144 25.83 -2.91 1.61
C GLU A 144 27.07 -2.02 1.89
N GLY A 145 27.36 -1.11 0.96
CA GLY A 145 28.47 -0.15 1.13
C GLY A 145 28.29 0.82 2.29
N LEU A 146 27.04 1.12 2.68
CA LEU A 146 26.72 1.92 3.87
C LEU A 146 26.69 1.07 5.12
N LEU A 147 26.10 -0.11 5.08
CA LEU A 147 26.13 -1.06 6.21
C LEU A 147 27.57 -1.32 6.69
N ASN A 148 28.51 -1.47 5.76
CA ASN A 148 29.92 -1.66 6.06
C ASN A 148 30.59 -0.45 6.74
N LYS A 149 30.01 0.76 6.70
CA LYS A 149 30.47 1.92 7.47
C LYS A 149 30.00 1.90 8.92
N GLY A 150 29.00 1.08 9.23
CA GLY A 150 28.36 0.97 10.53
C GLY A 150 27.35 2.09 10.82
N PHE A 151 26.27 1.72 11.51
CA PHE A 151 25.24 2.66 11.97
C PHE A 151 25.85 3.68 12.94
N THR A 152 25.56 4.95 12.74
CA THR A 152 26.07 6.08 13.53
C THR A 152 24.97 6.72 14.36
N SER A 153 23.84 7.06 13.73
CA SER A 153 22.72 7.75 14.40
C SER A 153 21.40 7.53 13.67
N LEU A 154 20.30 7.64 14.42
CA LEU A 154 18.97 7.90 13.91
C LEU A 154 18.72 9.41 14.02
N ASP A 155 18.74 10.10 12.88
CA ASP A 155 18.74 11.57 12.85
C ASP A 155 17.33 12.15 12.97
N ALA A 156 16.33 11.47 12.38
CA ALA A 156 14.93 11.89 12.44
C ALA A 156 13.96 10.72 12.26
N VAL A 157 12.75 10.90 12.80
CA VAL A 157 11.60 9.99 12.63
C VAL A 157 10.37 10.82 12.31
N ALA A 158 9.50 10.32 11.41
CA ALA A 158 8.18 10.87 11.17
C ALA A 158 7.15 9.75 10.99
N PHE A 159 5.90 10.07 11.31
CA PHE A 159 4.76 9.17 11.24
C PHE A 159 3.67 9.85 10.41
N PHE A 160 3.32 9.29 9.26
CA PHE A 160 2.26 9.79 8.38
C PHE A 160 1.92 8.75 7.32
N ASP A 161 0.73 8.81 6.74
CA ASP A 161 0.30 7.96 5.64
C ASP A 161 1.03 8.39 4.34
N VAL A 162 2.01 7.62 3.91
CA VAL A 162 2.82 7.87 2.70
C VAL A 162 2.10 7.37 1.45
N ASN A 163 1.42 6.22 1.54
CA ASN A 163 0.92 5.46 0.40
C ASN A 163 -0.60 5.59 0.18
N TYR A 164 -1.27 6.46 0.94
CA TYR A 164 -2.71 6.74 0.86
C TYR A 164 -3.62 5.55 1.17
N ASP A 165 -3.20 4.63 2.05
CA ASP A 165 -4.02 3.50 2.48
C ASP A 165 -4.77 3.75 3.79
N GLY A 166 -4.48 4.85 4.47
CA GLY A 166 -5.08 5.25 5.73
C GLY A 166 -4.38 4.67 6.96
N GLU A 167 -3.33 3.88 6.76
CA GLU A 167 -2.49 3.36 7.82
C GLU A 167 -1.26 4.26 8.02
N THR A 168 -0.66 4.23 9.21
CA THR A 168 0.46 5.12 9.51
C THR A 168 1.78 4.50 9.10
N ASP A 169 2.51 5.15 8.22
CA ASP A 169 3.85 4.77 7.82
C ASP A 169 4.92 5.42 8.71
N ILE A 170 6.12 4.82 8.71
CA ILE A 170 7.26 5.33 9.48
C ILE A 170 8.36 5.71 8.50
N LEU A 171 8.74 7.00 8.51
CA LEU A 171 9.90 7.51 7.79
C LEU A 171 11.06 7.72 8.78
N LEU A 172 12.19 7.08 8.49
CA LEU A 172 13.44 7.22 9.26
C LEU A 172 14.49 7.90 8.42
N ILE A 173 15.35 8.70 9.06
CA ILE A 173 16.61 9.18 8.49
C ILE A 173 17.72 8.63 9.35
N GLU A 174 18.48 7.70 8.80
CA GLU A 174 19.60 7.02 9.46
C GLU A 174 20.92 7.47 8.87
N THR A 175 21.97 7.56 9.69
CA THR A 175 23.33 7.85 9.23
C THR A 175 24.26 6.65 9.47
N TYR A 176 25.00 6.30 8.44
CA TYR A 176 26.01 5.26 8.42
C TYR A 176 27.38 5.90 8.11
N GLY A 177 28.30 5.91 9.08
CA GLY A 177 29.53 6.66 8.98
C GLY A 177 29.26 8.17 8.87
N ASP A 178 29.35 8.71 7.66
CA ASP A 178 29.13 10.13 7.33
C ASP A 178 28.00 10.34 6.29
N THR A 179 27.24 9.31 6.01
CA THR A 179 26.25 9.29 4.92
C THR A 179 24.86 9.00 5.47
N SER A 180 23.93 9.93 5.29
CA SER A 180 22.53 9.75 5.67
C SER A 180 21.76 9.00 4.58
N PHE A 181 20.76 8.23 5.02
CA PHE A 181 19.87 7.42 4.18
C PHE A 181 18.44 7.49 4.72
N ALA A 182 17.46 7.67 3.83
CA ALA A 182 16.05 7.67 4.21
C ALA A 182 15.46 6.26 4.06
N ILE A 183 14.69 5.80 5.04
CA ILE A 183 14.00 4.51 4.99
C ILE A 183 12.52 4.74 5.27
N VAL A 184 11.67 4.26 4.38
CA VAL A 184 10.21 4.22 4.56
C VAL A 184 9.81 2.81 4.97
N TYR A 185 9.01 2.71 6.02
CA TYR A 185 8.32 1.49 6.43
C TYR A 185 6.82 1.71 6.25
N TYR A 186 6.17 0.88 5.45
CA TYR A 186 4.71 0.87 5.36
C TYR A 186 4.11 0.08 6.50
N GLY A 187 3.10 0.68 7.16
CA GLY A 187 2.22 0.01 8.10
C GLY A 187 1.23 -0.88 7.35
N GLU A 188 0.87 -2.01 7.92
CA GLU A 188 -0.15 -2.91 7.38
C GLU A 188 -0.82 -3.69 8.50
N VAL A 189 -2.14 -3.75 8.48
CA VAL A 189 -2.92 -4.64 9.35
C VAL A 189 -3.27 -5.91 8.58
N SER A 190 -2.83 -7.05 9.12
CA SER A 190 -3.12 -8.35 8.51
C SER A 190 -4.61 -8.66 8.51
N HIS A 191 -5.18 -8.94 7.35
CA HIS A 191 -6.57 -9.37 7.19
C HIS A 191 -6.91 -10.73 7.79
N TYR A 192 -5.90 -11.49 8.27
CA TYR A 192 -6.09 -12.85 8.79
C TYR A 192 -6.16 -12.93 10.32
N ASP A 193 -5.45 -12.04 11.01
CA ASP A 193 -5.24 -12.16 12.46
C ASP A 193 -5.05 -10.82 13.17
N ASP A 194 -5.41 -9.72 12.51
CA ASP A 194 -5.35 -8.33 13.00
C ASP A 194 -3.96 -7.91 13.53
N ARG A 195 -2.90 -8.61 13.12
CA ARG A 195 -1.52 -8.24 13.50
C ARG A 195 -1.03 -7.10 12.64
N VAL A 196 -0.36 -6.15 13.26
CA VAL A 196 0.29 -5.03 12.60
C VAL A 196 1.71 -5.40 12.20
N PHE A 197 2.09 -5.01 10.99
CA PHE A 197 3.43 -5.17 10.43
C PHE A 197 3.92 -3.83 9.92
N PHE A 198 5.24 -3.62 10.04
CA PHE A 198 5.93 -2.55 9.33
C PHE A 198 7.00 -3.18 8.44
N TYR A 199 6.97 -2.91 7.16
CA TYR A 199 7.91 -3.47 6.21
C TYR A 199 8.55 -2.37 5.35
N SER A 200 9.87 -2.46 5.21
CA SER A 200 10.67 -1.46 4.54
C SER A 200 10.44 -1.45 3.03
N GLN A 201 10.39 -0.24 2.46
CA GLN A 201 10.20 0.01 1.03
C GLN A 201 11.54 0.29 0.36
N GLU A 202 12.22 -0.75 -0.15
CA GLU A 202 13.60 -0.66 -0.66
C GLU A 202 13.72 0.32 -1.84
N VAL A 203 12.85 0.19 -2.85
CA VAL A 203 12.90 1.02 -4.06
C VAL A 203 12.60 2.47 -3.74
N LEU A 204 11.52 2.73 -2.99
CA LEU A 204 11.13 4.09 -2.59
C LEU A 204 12.21 4.75 -1.71
N SER A 205 12.74 4.03 -0.74
CA SER A 205 13.81 4.53 0.16
C SER A 205 15.06 4.95 -0.60
N SER A 206 15.49 4.11 -1.54
CA SER A 206 16.62 4.42 -2.43
C SER A 206 16.30 5.62 -3.33
N PHE A 207 15.08 5.65 -3.91
CA PHE A 207 14.66 6.75 -4.77
C PHE A 207 14.64 8.09 -4.04
N ILE A 208 14.10 8.15 -2.82
CA ILE A 208 14.12 9.35 -1.98
C ILE A 208 15.57 9.79 -1.73
N THR A 209 16.42 8.87 -1.29
CA THR A 209 17.80 9.17 -0.95
C THR A 209 18.60 9.73 -2.12
N ASP A 210 18.36 9.21 -3.33
CA ASP A 210 19.08 9.62 -4.53
C ASP A 210 18.60 10.98 -5.09
N HIS A 211 17.35 11.39 -4.82
CA HIS A 211 16.75 12.56 -5.44
C HIS A 211 16.54 13.75 -4.48
N VAL A 212 16.47 13.51 -3.15
CA VAL A 212 16.34 14.60 -2.16
C VAL A 212 17.71 15.10 -1.77
N LYS A 213 18.02 16.38 -2.08
CA LYS A 213 19.34 16.97 -1.87
C LYS A 213 19.76 17.03 -0.39
N THR A 214 18.81 17.31 0.48
CA THR A 214 19.03 17.40 1.93
C THR A 214 17.99 16.52 2.62
N LEU A 215 18.43 15.42 3.20
CA LEU A 215 17.53 14.51 3.88
C LEU A 215 17.08 15.13 5.21
N THR A 216 15.91 15.78 5.16
CA THR A 216 15.15 16.24 6.32
C THR A 216 13.70 15.84 6.13
N ILE A 217 12.95 15.66 7.23
CA ILE A 217 11.55 15.26 7.14
C ILE A 217 10.74 16.22 6.25
N PRO A 218 10.79 17.56 6.41
CA PRO A 218 10.05 18.47 5.55
C PRO A 218 10.38 18.36 4.06
N GLU A 219 11.68 18.23 3.72
CA GLU A 219 12.12 18.11 2.32
C GLU A 219 11.64 16.79 1.70
N ILE A 220 11.67 15.69 2.46
CA ILE A 220 11.16 14.40 2.00
C ILE A 220 9.64 14.45 1.84
N GLN A 221 8.89 15.00 2.80
CA GLN A 221 7.45 15.18 2.68
C GLN A 221 7.10 16.04 1.47
N GLN A 222 7.77 17.19 1.30
CA GLN A 222 7.59 18.05 0.13
C GLN A 222 7.87 17.29 -1.18
N PHE A 223 8.90 16.46 -1.21
CA PHE A 223 9.25 15.65 -2.37
C PHE A 223 8.19 14.59 -2.68
N LEU A 224 7.69 13.87 -1.69
CA LEU A 224 6.68 12.83 -1.84
C LEU A 224 5.32 13.40 -2.27
N THR A 225 4.86 14.43 -1.60
CA THR A 225 3.51 15.00 -1.76
C THR A 225 3.45 16.22 -2.68
N LYS A 226 4.59 16.75 -3.14
CA LYS A 226 4.70 18.08 -3.77
C LYS A 226 4.05 19.19 -2.92
N GLY A 227 4.10 19.04 -1.59
CA GLY A 227 3.56 19.99 -0.62
C GLY A 227 2.06 19.87 -0.37
N THR A 228 1.40 18.84 -0.91
CA THR A 228 -0.03 18.59 -0.67
C THR A 228 -0.17 17.30 0.15
N ALA A 229 -0.61 17.43 1.40
CA ALA A 229 -0.89 16.26 2.25
C ALA A 229 -2.22 15.60 1.86
N ASN A 230 -2.43 14.35 2.28
CA ASN A 230 -3.73 13.71 2.17
C ASN A 230 -4.75 14.51 3.01
N GLY A 231 -5.94 14.74 2.47
CA GLY A 231 -6.94 15.62 3.08
C GLY A 231 -6.91 17.07 2.56
N GLU A 232 -5.88 17.47 1.81
CA GLU A 232 -5.71 18.86 1.31
C GLU A 232 -5.84 19.01 -0.20
N PHE A 233 -6.03 17.91 -0.94
CA PHE A 233 -6.14 17.97 -2.39
C PHE A 233 -7.36 18.78 -2.84
N THR A 234 -7.19 19.67 -3.82
CA THR A 234 -8.24 20.55 -4.29
C THR A 234 -9.19 19.87 -5.29
N ASP A 235 -8.73 18.86 -6.01
CA ASP A 235 -9.55 18.00 -6.86
C ASP A 235 -8.91 16.61 -7.07
N TYR A 236 -9.71 15.67 -7.58
CA TYR A 236 -9.28 14.29 -7.81
C TYR A 236 -8.14 14.18 -8.85
N ARG A 237 -8.01 15.12 -9.79
CA ARG A 237 -6.98 15.08 -10.82
C ARG A 237 -5.60 15.32 -10.21
N GLU A 238 -5.52 16.28 -9.30
CA GLU A 238 -4.30 16.55 -8.53
C GLU A 238 -3.95 15.35 -7.67
N ALA A 239 -4.92 14.83 -6.92
CA ALA A 239 -4.78 13.65 -6.07
C ALA A 239 -4.27 12.44 -6.85
N TYR A 240 -4.89 12.12 -7.97
CA TYR A 240 -4.49 10.95 -8.78
C TYR A 240 -3.14 11.09 -9.46
N ARG A 241 -2.69 12.31 -9.78
CA ARG A 241 -1.31 12.55 -10.21
C ARG A 241 -0.30 12.27 -9.11
N ALA A 242 -0.64 12.62 -7.85
CA ALA A 242 0.21 12.32 -6.71
C ALA A 242 0.33 10.80 -6.50
N VAL A 243 -0.80 10.07 -6.57
CA VAL A 243 -0.80 8.59 -6.51
C VAL A 243 0.06 7.98 -7.61
N CYS A 244 -0.16 8.38 -8.88
CA CYS A 244 0.63 7.83 -10.00
C CYS A 244 2.13 8.09 -9.84
N ARG A 245 2.50 9.27 -9.33
CA ARG A 245 3.89 9.62 -9.05
C ARG A 245 4.50 8.72 -7.98
N LEU A 246 3.78 8.48 -6.88
CA LEU A 246 4.23 7.59 -5.82
C LEU A 246 4.39 6.16 -6.31
N GLU A 247 3.39 5.62 -6.98
CA GLU A 247 3.42 4.27 -7.58
C GLU A 247 4.63 4.06 -8.50
N LEU A 248 5.04 5.09 -9.24
CA LEU A 248 6.24 5.02 -10.07
C LEU A 248 7.52 5.04 -9.23
N MET A 249 7.59 5.84 -8.17
CA MET A 249 8.76 5.88 -7.29
C MET A 249 8.99 4.56 -6.52
N GLU A 250 7.93 3.80 -6.28
CA GLU A 250 7.95 2.51 -5.57
C GLU A 250 8.36 1.32 -6.45
N LYS A 251 8.38 1.47 -7.75
CA LYS A 251 8.60 0.34 -8.67
C LYS A 251 9.92 0.47 -9.40
N GLU A 252 10.55 -0.66 -9.63
CA GLU A 252 11.71 -0.75 -10.53
C GLU A 252 11.37 -0.28 -11.95
N PRO A 253 12.29 0.37 -12.68
CA PRO A 253 12.03 0.94 -14.01
C PRO A 253 11.48 -0.07 -15.03
N THR A 254 11.84 -1.34 -14.91
CA THR A 254 11.32 -2.42 -15.78
C THR A 254 9.86 -2.72 -15.49
N PHE A 255 9.44 -2.59 -14.24
CA PHE A 255 8.07 -2.83 -13.80
C PHE A 255 7.17 -1.63 -14.08
N GLN A 256 7.68 -0.40 -13.90
CA GLN A 256 6.97 0.84 -14.24
C GLN A 256 6.40 0.81 -15.66
N LYS A 257 7.17 0.32 -16.64
CA LYS A 257 6.75 0.20 -18.06
C LYS A 257 5.62 -0.80 -18.31
N GLN A 258 5.29 -1.63 -17.34
CA GLN A 258 4.23 -2.63 -17.43
C GLN A 258 2.94 -2.17 -16.73
N LEU A 259 3.01 -1.09 -15.96
CA LEU A 259 1.83 -0.52 -15.32
C LEU A 259 0.89 0.08 -16.36
N LEU A 260 -0.37 -0.24 -16.20
CA LEU A 260 -1.48 0.34 -16.94
C LEU A 260 -2.44 1.01 -15.97
N TYR A 261 -3.26 1.92 -16.49
CA TYR A 261 -4.14 2.77 -15.72
C TYR A 261 -5.56 2.76 -16.28
N ASN A 262 -6.53 3.18 -15.49
CA ASN A 262 -7.87 3.49 -15.98
C ASN A 262 -8.59 4.46 -15.04
N LEU A 263 -9.63 5.13 -15.54
CA LEU A 263 -10.56 5.94 -14.75
C LEU A 263 -11.95 5.33 -14.93
N LEU A 264 -12.51 4.78 -13.82
CA LEU A 264 -13.77 4.05 -13.82
C LEU A 264 -14.75 4.72 -12.85
N TYR A 265 -16.02 4.81 -13.23
CA TYR A 265 -17.09 5.31 -12.34
C TYR A 265 -17.74 4.11 -11.64
N VAL A 266 -17.22 3.71 -10.49
CA VAL A 266 -17.67 2.52 -9.74
C VAL A 266 -18.83 2.86 -8.84
N ASP A 267 -18.71 3.89 -8.02
CA ASP A 267 -19.76 4.33 -7.11
C ASP A 267 -20.78 5.27 -7.77
N GLU A 268 -21.67 5.90 -6.97
CA GLU A 268 -22.78 6.69 -7.49
C GLU A 268 -22.43 8.14 -7.79
N ASP A 269 -21.21 8.58 -7.49
CA ASP A 269 -20.77 9.95 -7.68
C ASP A 269 -20.29 10.25 -9.12
N ASP A 270 -19.85 11.47 -9.37
CA ASP A 270 -19.36 11.92 -10.67
C ASP A 270 -17.80 11.98 -10.72
N ILE A 271 -17.12 11.46 -9.70
CA ILE A 271 -15.67 11.34 -9.64
C ILE A 271 -15.28 9.91 -10.04
N PRO A 272 -14.41 9.72 -11.02
CA PRO A 272 -13.98 8.36 -11.37
C PRO A 272 -12.98 7.82 -10.36
N GLU A 273 -12.99 6.53 -10.08
CA GLU A 273 -11.93 5.82 -9.39
C GLU A 273 -10.72 5.64 -10.30
N LEU A 274 -9.52 5.84 -9.74
CA LEU A 274 -8.27 5.54 -10.40
C LEU A 274 -7.93 4.05 -10.22
N VAL A 275 -7.73 3.35 -11.31
CA VAL A 275 -7.24 1.96 -11.33
C VAL A 275 -5.83 1.93 -11.87
N ILE A 276 -4.93 1.28 -11.13
CA ILE A 276 -3.53 1.05 -11.51
C ILE A 276 -3.26 -0.46 -11.43
N GLY A 277 -2.49 -1.02 -12.34
CA GLY A 277 -2.15 -2.42 -12.23
C GLY A 277 -1.48 -3.02 -13.46
N HIS A 278 -1.36 -4.32 -13.41
CA HIS A 278 -0.84 -5.13 -14.50
C HIS A 278 -1.90 -6.11 -14.95
N ARG A 279 -2.32 -6.02 -16.22
CA ARG A 279 -3.41 -6.83 -16.76
C ARG A 279 -3.18 -8.32 -16.57
N GLY A 280 -4.14 -9.01 -15.94
CA GLY A 280 -4.09 -10.43 -15.65
C GLY A 280 -3.15 -10.79 -14.50
N TYR A 281 -2.78 -9.83 -13.67
CA TYR A 281 -1.92 -10.06 -12.52
C TYR A 281 -2.46 -9.42 -11.24
N PHE A 282 -2.63 -8.09 -11.21
CA PHE A 282 -3.21 -7.38 -10.06
C PHE A 282 -3.87 -6.06 -10.46
N VAL A 283 -4.72 -5.55 -9.56
CA VAL A 283 -5.27 -4.20 -9.59
C VAL A 283 -5.14 -3.53 -8.23
N THR A 284 -4.79 -2.24 -8.26
CA THR A 284 -4.91 -1.29 -7.15
C THR A 284 -5.97 -0.27 -7.55
N MET A 285 -6.87 0.11 -6.66
CA MET A 285 -7.93 1.06 -6.96
C MET A 285 -8.01 2.12 -5.86
N TYR A 286 -8.09 3.37 -6.28
CA TYR A 286 -8.20 4.53 -5.40
C TYR A 286 -9.48 5.30 -5.70
N THR A 287 -10.10 5.86 -4.67
CA THR A 287 -11.15 6.86 -4.78
C THR A 287 -10.73 8.17 -4.13
N TYR A 288 -11.38 9.27 -4.50
CA TYR A 288 -11.14 10.60 -3.96
C TYR A 288 -12.43 11.18 -3.39
N HIS A 289 -12.35 11.71 -2.16
CA HIS A 289 -13.48 12.38 -1.52
C HIS A 289 -13.02 13.51 -0.63
N ASP A 290 -13.62 14.69 -0.81
CA ASP A 290 -13.42 15.87 0.06
C ASP A 290 -11.96 16.17 0.41
N GLY A 291 -11.07 16.14 -0.59
CA GLY A 291 -9.65 16.44 -0.42
C GLY A 291 -8.79 15.23 -0.07
N THR A 292 -9.39 14.07 0.16
CA THR A 292 -8.72 12.86 0.65
C THR A 292 -8.75 11.74 -0.38
N ILE A 293 -7.64 11.02 -0.49
CA ILE A 293 -7.49 9.81 -1.28
C ILE A 293 -7.71 8.60 -0.36
N TYR A 294 -8.44 7.61 -0.85
CA TYR A 294 -8.65 6.34 -0.17
C TYR A 294 -8.26 5.18 -1.09
N LYS A 295 -7.45 4.25 -0.61
CA LYS A 295 -7.07 3.04 -1.33
C LYS A 295 -8.14 1.97 -1.13
N LEU A 296 -8.92 1.67 -2.16
CA LEU A 296 -10.01 0.70 -2.13
C LEU A 296 -9.54 -0.74 -2.32
N MET A 297 -8.55 -0.94 -3.18
CA MET A 297 -7.93 -2.25 -3.44
C MET A 297 -6.42 -2.03 -3.45
N ASP A 298 -5.67 -2.87 -2.75
CA ASP A 298 -4.21 -2.83 -2.77
C ASP A 298 -3.65 -4.11 -3.38
N GLN A 299 -3.17 -4.00 -4.62
CA GLN A 299 -2.57 -5.08 -5.41
C GLN A 299 -3.39 -6.39 -5.40
N TRP A 300 -4.72 -6.27 -5.47
CA TRP A 300 -5.60 -7.44 -5.49
C TRP A 300 -5.34 -8.30 -6.72
N GLY A 301 -4.80 -9.51 -6.46
CA GLY A 301 -4.37 -10.45 -7.49
C GLY A 301 -5.54 -11.06 -8.26
N TYR A 302 -5.34 -11.30 -9.57
CA TYR A 302 -6.29 -12.02 -10.42
C TYR A 302 -5.58 -12.65 -11.64
N GLY A 303 -6.32 -13.45 -12.41
CA GLY A 303 -5.81 -14.08 -13.62
C GLY A 303 -5.05 -15.39 -13.39
N ALA A 304 -4.96 -15.85 -12.13
CA ALA A 304 -4.35 -17.10 -11.75
C ALA A 304 -5.19 -17.83 -10.69
N PHE A 305 -4.93 -19.12 -10.45
CA PHE A 305 -5.55 -19.94 -9.40
C PHE A 305 -7.09 -19.92 -9.36
N GLY A 306 -7.74 -19.64 -10.49
CA GLY A 306 -9.20 -19.61 -10.60
C GLY A 306 -9.84 -18.23 -10.46
N ASN A 307 -9.14 -17.24 -9.95
CA ASN A 307 -9.64 -15.87 -9.86
C ASN A 307 -9.67 -15.23 -11.26
N SER A 308 -10.87 -14.93 -11.77
CA SER A 308 -11.07 -14.36 -13.11
C SER A 308 -11.00 -12.83 -13.14
N GLY A 309 -10.84 -12.19 -11.99
CA GLY A 309 -10.75 -10.74 -11.83
C GLY A 309 -12.01 -10.12 -11.23
N TYR A 310 -12.03 -8.81 -11.23
CA TYR A 310 -13.03 -7.98 -10.59
C TYR A 310 -13.87 -7.28 -11.64
N GLU A 311 -15.16 -7.15 -11.37
CA GLU A 311 -16.12 -6.48 -12.24
C GLU A 311 -16.96 -5.51 -11.42
N TYR A 312 -17.53 -4.51 -12.08
CA TYR A 312 -18.39 -3.50 -11.47
C TYR A 312 -19.57 -3.13 -12.38
N ILE A 313 -20.63 -2.58 -11.82
CA ILE A 313 -21.70 -1.94 -12.59
C ILE A 313 -21.49 -0.43 -12.47
N PRO A 314 -21.29 0.30 -13.61
CA PRO A 314 -21.02 1.73 -13.58
C PRO A 314 -22.07 2.53 -12.80
N LYS A 315 -21.57 3.35 -11.84
CA LYS A 315 -22.40 4.25 -11.00
C LYS A 315 -23.50 3.52 -10.22
N LYS A 316 -23.22 2.31 -9.74
CA LYS A 316 -24.15 1.51 -8.94
C LYS A 316 -23.59 1.06 -7.62
N ASN A 317 -22.34 1.42 -7.33
CA ASN A 317 -21.64 0.96 -6.14
C ASN A 317 -21.83 -0.55 -5.90
N LEU A 318 -21.66 -1.33 -6.97
CA LEU A 318 -21.75 -2.78 -6.91
C LEU A 318 -20.61 -3.41 -7.71
N LEU A 319 -19.76 -4.12 -6.98
CA LEU A 319 -18.63 -4.87 -7.51
C LEU A 319 -18.87 -6.36 -7.33
N ARG A 320 -18.13 -7.17 -8.10
CA ARG A 320 -18.08 -8.62 -7.87
C ARG A 320 -16.71 -9.18 -8.27
N ASN A 321 -16.37 -10.30 -7.65
CA ASN A 321 -15.26 -11.15 -8.02
C ASN A 321 -15.76 -12.57 -8.28
N PHE A 322 -15.20 -13.24 -9.29
CA PHE A 322 -15.37 -14.66 -9.51
C PHE A 322 -14.09 -15.39 -9.22
N ASP A 323 -14.19 -16.42 -8.41
CA ASP A 323 -13.10 -17.32 -8.08
C ASP A 323 -13.54 -18.77 -8.15
N GLN A 324 -12.60 -19.70 -8.33
CA GLN A 324 -12.91 -21.13 -8.44
C GLN A 324 -11.79 -21.98 -7.87
N ASP A 325 -12.19 -23.09 -7.26
CA ASP A 325 -11.32 -24.13 -6.75
C ASP A 325 -11.60 -25.48 -7.43
N TYR A 326 -10.72 -26.43 -7.19
CA TYR A 326 -10.87 -27.83 -7.67
C TYR A 326 -11.18 -27.90 -9.17
N ALA A 327 -10.41 -27.14 -9.98
CA ALA A 327 -10.56 -27.08 -11.43
C ALA A 327 -11.99 -26.67 -11.89
N GLY A 328 -12.66 -25.82 -11.14
CA GLY A 328 -13.98 -25.29 -11.45
C GLY A 328 -15.14 -26.11 -10.89
N LEU A 329 -14.87 -27.09 -10.02
CA LEU A 329 -15.94 -27.81 -9.30
C LEU A 329 -16.49 -27.04 -8.11
N VAL A 330 -15.78 -26.03 -7.61
CA VAL A 330 -16.24 -25.12 -6.58
C VAL A 330 -16.12 -23.70 -7.11
N LEU A 331 -17.24 -23.01 -7.22
CA LEU A 331 -17.31 -21.64 -7.73
C LEU A 331 -17.69 -20.69 -6.60
N TYR A 332 -16.98 -19.58 -6.52
CA TYR A 332 -17.28 -18.50 -5.60
C TYR A 332 -17.63 -17.23 -6.37
N THR A 333 -18.65 -16.51 -5.90
CA THR A 333 -18.91 -15.14 -6.34
C THR A 333 -19.08 -14.27 -5.13
N THR A 334 -18.18 -13.32 -4.98
CA THR A 334 -18.20 -12.33 -3.91
C THR A 334 -18.75 -11.02 -4.47
N TYR A 335 -19.82 -10.51 -3.88
CA TYR A 335 -20.37 -9.19 -4.17
C TYR A 335 -19.90 -8.20 -3.11
N MET A 336 -19.54 -7.00 -3.55
CA MET A 336 -18.91 -5.97 -2.71
C MET A 336 -19.47 -4.58 -3.04
N THR A 337 -19.36 -3.66 -2.09
CA THR A 337 -19.69 -2.24 -2.26
C THR A 337 -18.58 -1.39 -1.63
N VAL A 338 -18.49 -0.13 -2.03
CA VAL A 338 -17.73 0.88 -1.28
C VAL A 338 -18.67 1.42 -0.19
N ASN A 339 -18.25 1.34 1.06
CA ASN A 339 -19.03 1.80 2.21
C ASN A 339 -18.86 3.30 2.47
N ASN A 340 -19.51 3.85 3.49
CA ASN A 340 -19.46 5.27 3.84
C ASN A 340 -18.10 5.72 4.41
N GLN A 341 -17.18 4.80 4.68
CA GLN A 341 -15.81 5.08 5.11
C GLN A 341 -14.81 4.92 3.95
N TYR A 342 -15.33 4.82 2.73
CA TYR A 342 -14.53 4.62 1.51
C TYR A 342 -13.63 3.38 1.56
N ALA A 343 -14.18 2.28 2.07
CA ALA A 343 -13.55 0.96 2.09
C ALA A 343 -14.45 -0.06 1.37
N ILE A 344 -13.83 -1.08 0.78
CA ILE A 344 -14.57 -2.20 0.19
C ILE A 344 -15.18 -3.05 1.30
N GLU A 345 -16.50 -3.28 1.20
CA GLU A 345 -17.27 -4.14 2.09
C GLU A 345 -17.91 -5.29 1.30
N THR A 346 -17.75 -6.51 1.78
CA THR A 346 -18.41 -7.68 1.22
C THR A 346 -19.88 -7.70 1.65
N VAL A 347 -20.78 -7.73 0.68
CA VAL A 347 -22.24 -7.72 0.91
C VAL A 347 -22.88 -9.08 0.71
N ALA A 348 -22.25 -9.98 -0.01
CA ALA A 348 -22.68 -11.37 -0.15
C ALA A 348 -21.60 -12.26 -0.74
N VAL A 349 -21.48 -13.48 -0.24
CA VAL A 349 -20.62 -14.54 -0.80
C VAL A 349 -21.47 -15.72 -1.22
N PHE A 350 -21.45 -16.05 -2.49
CA PHE A 350 -22.13 -17.19 -3.07
C PHE A 350 -21.13 -18.31 -3.34
N LYS A 351 -21.48 -19.54 -2.98
CA LYS A 351 -20.69 -20.74 -3.29
C LYS A 351 -21.58 -21.79 -3.97
N ASP A 352 -21.14 -22.28 -5.12
CA ASP A 352 -21.68 -23.45 -5.83
C ASP A 352 -20.63 -24.57 -5.75
N ASP A 353 -20.92 -25.62 -4.97
CA ASP A 353 -20.00 -26.73 -4.68
C ASP A 353 -20.52 -28.00 -5.34
N ARG A 354 -19.79 -28.47 -6.34
CA ARG A 354 -20.11 -29.64 -7.17
C ARG A 354 -19.15 -30.81 -6.94
N LEU A 355 -18.40 -30.82 -5.84
CA LEU A 355 -17.47 -31.91 -5.56
C LEU A 355 -18.15 -33.29 -5.46
N ASP A 356 -19.38 -33.32 -4.90
CA ASP A 356 -20.15 -34.56 -4.81
C ASP A 356 -20.86 -34.94 -6.12
N CYS A 357 -20.79 -34.09 -7.15
CA CYS A 357 -21.37 -34.35 -8.45
C CYS A 357 -20.51 -35.20 -9.37
N VAL A 358 -19.23 -35.42 -9.02
CA VAL A 358 -18.27 -36.15 -9.85
C VAL A 358 -17.81 -37.44 -9.17
N ASP A 359 -17.47 -38.44 -9.98
CA ASP A 359 -16.87 -39.69 -9.50
C ASP A 359 -15.36 -39.56 -9.29
N GLU A 360 -14.70 -40.67 -8.92
CA GLU A 360 -13.26 -40.75 -8.68
C GLU A 360 -12.39 -40.46 -9.93
N ASN A 361 -12.99 -40.47 -11.12
CA ASN A 361 -12.33 -40.14 -12.39
C ASN A 361 -12.54 -38.70 -12.79
N GLY A 362 -13.40 -37.95 -12.07
CA GLY A 362 -13.81 -36.58 -12.39
C GLY A 362 -14.96 -36.50 -13.41
N ASP A 363 -15.64 -37.62 -13.69
CA ASP A 363 -16.82 -37.63 -14.57
C ASP A 363 -18.08 -37.23 -13.79
N PHE A 364 -18.90 -36.34 -14.37
CA PHE A 364 -20.19 -35.93 -13.76
C PHE A 364 -21.16 -37.12 -13.72
N VAL A 365 -21.60 -37.47 -12.51
CA VAL A 365 -22.49 -38.63 -12.26
C VAL A 365 -23.83 -38.26 -11.64
N ASP A 366 -23.92 -37.15 -10.89
CA ASP A 366 -25.17 -36.69 -10.25
C ASP A 366 -25.14 -35.16 -10.07
N GLU A 367 -25.81 -34.43 -10.98
CA GLU A 367 -25.95 -32.97 -10.86
C GLU A 367 -26.82 -32.55 -9.66
N GLY A 368 -27.67 -33.46 -9.14
CA GLY A 368 -28.50 -33.19 -7.97
C GLY A 368 -27.75 -33.20 -6.64
N ALA A 369 -26.47 -33.59 -6.64
CA ALA A 369 -25.60 -33.56 -5.46
C ALA A 369 -24.93 -32.21 -5.22
N ALA A 370 -25.15 -31.20 -6.08
CA ALA A 370 -24.63 -29.85 -5.91
C ALA A 370 -25.12 -29.21 -4.61
N LYS A 371 -24.20 -28.54 -3.90
CA LYS A 371 -24.49 -27.80 -2.66
C LYS A 371 -24.31 -26.32 -2.90
N TYR A 372 -25.28 -25.56 -2.46
CA TYR A 372 -25.29 -24.11 -2.59
C TYR A 372 -25.23 -23.44 -1.23
N SER A 373 -24.39 -22.42 -1.07
CA SER A 373 -24.39 -21.59 0.14
C SER A 373 -24.34 -20.10 -0.18
N ILE A 374 -24.88 -19.30 0.75
CA ILE A 374 -24.81 -17.84 0.76
C ILE A 374 -24.27 -17.44 2.13
N ASP A 375 -23.20 -16.68 2.16
CA ASP A 375 -22.51 -16.21 3.38
C ASP A 375 -22.16 -17.38 4.35
N GLY A 376 -21.79 -18.53 3.77
CA GLY A 376 -21.44 -19.76 4.49
C GLY A 376 -22.66 -20.58 4.97
N GLU A 377 -23.90 -20.09 4.83
CA GLU A 377 -25.12 -20.84 5.15
C GLU A 377 -25.55 -21.68 3.93
N GLU A 378 -25.68 -23.00 4.11
CA GLU A 378 -26.24 -23.88 3.07
C GLU A 378 -27.70 -23.54 2.79
N VAL A 379 -28.04 -23.37 1.52
CA VAL A 379 -29.38 -22.97 1.08
C VAL A 379 -29.87 -23.86 -0.06
N PRO A 380 -31.20 -24.04 -0.20
CA PRO A 380 -31.76 -24.70 -1.38
C PRO A 380 -31.45 -23.93 -2.68
N GLU A 381 -31.18 -24.63 -3.78
CA GLU A 381 -30.92 -24.08 -5.11
C GLU A 381 -31.85 -22.93 -5.50
N LYS A 382 -33.15 -23.10 -5.28
CA LYS A 382 -34.17 -22.08 -5.58
C LYS A 382 -33.93 -20.75 -4.82
N ARG A 383 -33.45 -20.83 -3.57
CA ARG A 383 -33.11 -19.63 -2.77
C ARG A 383 -31.79 -18.99 -3.30
N TYR A 384 -30.84 -19.83 -3.64
CA TYR A 384 -29.60 -19.42 -4.27
C TYR A 384 -29.85 -18.66 -5.58
N ASP A 385 -30.59 -19.25 -6.50
CA ASP A 385 -30.94 -18.65 -7.80
C ASP A 385 -31.69 -17.32 -7.66
N ALA A 386 -32.61 -17.24 -6.72
CA ALA A 386 -33.38 -16.02 -6.50
C ALA A 386 -32.51 -14.88 -5.99
N ALA A 387 -31.56 -15.17 -5.06
CA ALA A 387 -30.60 -14.21 -4.56
C ALA A 387 -29.59 -13.85 -5.64
N TRP A 388 -29.06 -14.83 -6.39
CA TRP A 388 -28.15 -14.61 -7.52
C TRP A 388 -28.72 -13.65 -8.57
N LYS A 389 -30.01 -13.79 -8.94
CA LYS A 389 -30.67 -12.88 -9.89
C LYS A 389 -30.67 -11.44 -9.43
N LYS A 390 -30.85 -11.20 -8.13
CA LYS A 390 -30.84 -9.85 -7.54
C LYS A 390 -29.52 -9.11 -7.77
N TYR A 391 -28.39 -9.79 -7.58
CA TYR A 391 -27.06 -9.21 -7.77
C TYR A 391 -26.56 -9.30 -9.21
N GLY A 392 -27.05 -10.24 -10.00
CA GLY A 392 -26.66 -10.47 -11.39
C GLY A 392 -27.53 -9.68 -12.38
N HIS A 393 -28.47 -10.38 -13.02
CA HIS A 393 -29.26 -9.84 -14.15
C HIS A 393 -30.10 -8.61 -13.81
N GLU A 394 -30.62 -8.53 -12.59
CA GLU A 394 -31.50 -7.43 -12.17
C GLU A 394 -30.72 -6.18 -11.76
N ALA A 395 -29.45 -6.32 -11.38
CA ALA A 395 -28.60 -5.22 -10.93
C ALA A 395 -28.10 -4.35 -12.10
N GLY A 396 -27.78 -4.95 -13.25
CA GLY A 396 -27.29 -4.25 -14.44
C GLY A 396 -26.23 -5.01 -15.24
N GLU A 397 -25.52 -4.31 -16.11
CA GLU A 397 -24.44 -4.86 -16.92
C GLU A 397 -23.10 -4.65 -16.23
N TYR A 398 -22.39 -5.74 -15.94
CA TYR A 398 -21.06 -5.72 -15.35
C TYR A 398 -19.98 -5.44 -16.41
N LYS A 399 -18.96 -4.68 -16.00
CA LYS A 399 -17.73 -4.41 -16.76
C LYS A 399 -16.53 -4.82 -15.93
N TYR A 400 -15.46 -5.21 -16.58
CA TYR A 400 -14.22 -5.54 -15.89
C TYR A 400 -13.55 -4.29 -15.31
N ILE A 401 -13.03 -4.42 -14.09
CA ILE A 401 -12.07 -3.47 -13.52
C ILE A 401 -10.73 -3.85 -14.14
N SER A 402 -10.34 -3.14 -15.19
CA SER A 402 -9.14 -3.45 -15.96
C SER A 402 -8.34 -2.18 -16.23
N PRO A 403 -7.05 -2.16 -15.90
CA PRO A 403 -6.15 -1.10 -16.34
C PRO A 403 -5.89 -1.25 -17.85
N GLU A 404 -6.10 -0.19 -18.63
CA GLU A 404 -6.08 -0.25 -20.10
C GLU A 404 -5.26 0.87 -20.79
N MET A 405 -5.04 1.99 -20.09
CA MET A 405 -4.33 3.17 -20.59
C MET A 405 -2.86 3.11 -20.16
N ASP A 406 -1.98 3.66 -21.00
CA ASP A 406 -0.64 4.04 -20.56
C ASP A 406 -0.69 5.34 -19.72
N LEU A 407 0.42 5.66 -19.07
CA LEU A 407 0.54 6.84 -18.21
C LEU A 407 0.25 8.14 -18.95
N ASP A 408 0.81 8.31 -20.17
CA ASP A 408 0.64 9.54 -20.95
C ASP A 408 -0.83 9.80 -21.31
N THR A 409 -1.55 8.73 -21.64
CA THR A 409 -2.99 8.77 -21.91
C THR A 409 -3.75 9.17 -20.65
N LEU A 410 -3.44 8.57 -19.50
CA LEU A 410 -4.05 8.94 -18.22
C LEU A 410 -3.78 10.40 -17.87
N LEU A 411 -2.53 10.86 -17.93
CA LEU A 411 -2.16 12.25 -17.61
C LEU A 411 -2.87 13.26 -18.53
N SER A 412 -3.07 12.88 -19.79
CA SER A 412 -3.86 13.67 -20.73
C SER A 412 -5.34 13.75 -20.33
N GLU A 413 -5.94 12.64 -19.86
CA GLU A 413 -7.32 12.65 -19.34
C GLU A 413 -7.45 13.50 -18.07
N LEU A 414 -6.52 13.39 -17.14
CA LEU A 414 -6.46 14.18 -15.91
C LEU A 414 -6.18 15.68 -16.17
N SER A 415 -5.85 16.07 -17.40
CA SER A 415 -5.60 17.47 -17.77
C SER A 415 -6.82 18.18 -18.38
N LYS A 416 -7.90 17.43 -18.62
CA LYS A 416 -9.17 17.98 -19.16
C LYS A 416 -10.05 18.53 -18.04
#